data_e6a27632f08f20920039d2a80bd4880c
#
_entry.id   e6a27632f08f20920039d2a80bd4880c
#
_cell.length_a   1.000
_cell.length_b   1.000
_cell.length_c   1.000
_cell.angle_alpha   90.00
_cell.angle_beta   90.00
_cell.angle_gamma   90.00
#
_symmetry.space_group_name_H-M   'P 1'
#
loop_
_entity.id
_entity.type
_entity.pdbx_description
1 polymer ?
#
loop_
_entity_poly.entity_id
_entity_poly.type
_entity_poly.pdbx_seq_one_letter_code
_entity_poly.pdbx_strand_id
1 'polypeptide(L)'
;MGHATGECTVTESPGQKGARLMTAGHCLATAAERQAAVAAASRGDLGPAVLLPGSHLTVWHTGSQAWVFGDGAGVVPVYWREHEGGVWWATAATPLAALTGAPPDLAWLLADLTLTGVDFRLQIAQFKGVRRVPPGSALVFRDHAVPDVVRLPAGPRSTLGKGARRLRDVLTTAVTRRALAAERVTTDLSGGVDSSSVTCLAVAQKPVLAVTYTDARMAGDDDLLFARRIAAEVGGITHRVIDARDAQAKHFDGLEDPDALPTTDLPSMSLGVLPMLAARLAPAAACGSGAHLTGRGGDNVLAAPSSHRVDAFLAGRRLQAFRRATDFARVCRIEPWRAWRQLAATTATPYPRALQRLADQLADPLPATWRPAPIDALAWCSATAAASWLTPAGRRAISQLVSSRVPHAGGHTAPGALHDRLDLEWMAGEHATFDAIARQLWGVPIHAPFLDTAVAAACLSIPPFERARPGVYKPLARVALAQLVPDWLLTRQTKTLFTTSVFDGLAANAPALRRIIAGSRLAAAGLLDARQAAADLESGIAGAPAPLGALHALLVAELWLTRLTTAATHTAWWQPAPQGSIPCP
;
A
#
# COMPACT_ATOMS: atom_id res chain seq x y z
N MET A 1 -1.75 -8.45 -17.09
CA MET A 1 -2.62 -9.55 -16.64
C MET A 1 -2.15 -9.97 -15.28
N GLY A 2 -2.90 -9.66 -14.25
CA GLY A 2 -2.87 -10.54 -13.12
C GLY A 2 -3.62 -11.79 -13.56
N HIS A 3 -2.93 -12.87 -13.85
CA HIS A 3 -3.60 -14.15 -13.87
C HIS A 3 -4.25 -14.27 -12.50
N ALA A 4 -5.60 -14.31 -12.43
CA ALA A 4 -6.28 -14.78 -11.25
C ALA A 4 -5.92 -16.26 -11.11
N THR A 5 -4.75 -16.54 -10.56
CA THR A 5 -4.34 -17.87 -10.10
C THR A 5 -5.02 -18.24 -8.80
N GLY A 6 -6.04 -17.44 -8.40
CA GLY A 6 -6.94 -17.73 -7.32
C GLY A 6 -8.18 -18.43 -7.86
N GLU A 7 -8.58 -19.50 -7.20
CA GLU A 7 -9.82 -20.19 -7.51
C GLU A 7 -11.00 -19.21 -7.46
N CYS A 8 -11.82 -19.22 -8.50
CA CYS A 8 -13.13 -18.58 -8.47
C CYS A 8 -14.10 -19.53 -7.78
N THR A 9 -14.65 -19.11 -6.66
CA THR A 9 -15.63 -19.91 -5.92
C THR A 9 -17.00 -19.23 -5.99
N VAL A 10 -18.02 -20.00 -6.38
CA VAL A 10 -19.42 -19.56 -6.38
C VAL A 10 -20.16 -20.24 -5.24
N THR A 11 -20.92 -19.46 -4.47
CA THR A 11 -21.78 -19.95 -3.40
C THR A 11 -23.20 -19.42 -3.64
N GLU A 12 -24.12 -20.34 -3.88
CA GLU A 12 -25.53 -20.00 -4.17
C GLU A 12 -26.35 -19.78 -2.89
N SER A 13 -27.36 -18.93 -2.98
CA SER A 13 -28.31 -18.71 -1.89
C SER A 13 -29.38 -19.81 -1.91
N PRO A 14 -29.56 -20.57 -0.82
CA PRO A 14 -30.64 -21.56 -0.75
C PRO A 14 -32.03 -20.93 -0.66
N GLY A 15 -32.12 -19.66 -0.23
CA GLY A 15 -33.40 -18.97 -0.02
C GLY A 15 -33.85 -18.02 -1.12
N GLN A 16 -32.98 -17.71 -2.07
CA GLN A 16 -33.27 -16.74 -3.15
C GLN A 16 -32.73 -17.26 -4.48
N LYS A 17 -33.63 -17.72 -5.34
CA LYS A 17 -33.28 -18.28 -6.66
C LYS A 17 -32.50 -17.27 -7.49
N GLY A 18 -31.32 -17.67 -7.97
CA GLY A 18 -30.43 -16.85 -8.80
C GLY A 18 -29.53 -15.89 -8.00
N ALA A 19 -29.67 -15.80 -6.67
CA ALA A 19 -28.73 -15.03 -5.85
C ALA A 19 -27.49 -15.86 -5.55
N ARG A 20 -26.30 -15.26 -5.81
CA ARG A 20 -25.01 -15.94 -5.66
C ARG A 20 -23.91 -14.98 -5.25
N LEU A 21 -23.00 -15.48 -4.43
CA LEU A 21 -21.74 -14.83 -4.04
C LEU A 21 -20.60 -15.50 -4.78
N MET A 22 -19.86 -14.71 -5.55
CA MET A 22 -18.61 -15.16 -6.18
C MET A 22 -17.44 -14.51 -5.48
N THR A 23 -16.39 -15.30 -5.21
CA THR A 23 -15.10 -14.76 -4.73
C THR A 23 -14.00 -15.22 -5.68
N ALA A 24 -13.13 -14.30 -6.10
CA ALA A 24 -11.99 -14.58 -6.98
C ALA A 24 -10.71 -14.01 -6.40
N GLY A 25 -9.62 -14.78 -6.44
CA GLY A 25 -8.35 -14.45 -5.80
C GLY A 25 -8.12 -15.24 -4.52
N HIS A 26 -7.39 -14.67 -3.57
CA HIS A 26 -6.98 -15.38 -2.36
C HIS A 26 -8.03 -15.27 -1.25
N CYS A 27 -9.17 -15.97 -1.44
CA CYS A 27 -10.22 -16.07 -0.42
C CYS A 27 -9.92 -17.23 0.54
N LEU A 28 -9.76 -16.91 1.82
CA LEU A 28 -9.46 -17.87 2.89
C LEU A 28 -10.71 -18.34 3.66
N ALA A 29 -11.89 -17.90 3.23
CA ALA A 29 -13.14 -18.26 3.88
C ALA A 29 -13.45 -19.75 3.71
N THR A 30 -13.92 -20.38 4.78
CA THR A 30 -14.49 -21.73 4.73
C THR A 30 -15.83 -21.73 3.99
N ALA A 31 -16.28 -22.90 3.55
CA ALA A 31 -17.61 -23.05 2.94
C ALA A 31 -18.73 -22.53 3.86
N ALA A 32 -18.63 -22.80 5.15
CA ALA A 32 -19.61 -22.35 6.16
C ALA A 32 -19.62 -20.81 6.29
N GLU A 33 -18.44 -20.16 6.30
CA GLU A 33 -18.34 -18.70 6.34
C GLU A 33 -18.93 -18.05 5.07
N ARG A 34 -18.66 -18.61 3.89
CA ARG A 34 -19.25 -18.14 2.63
C ARG A 34 -20.76 -18.32 2.63
N GLN A 35 -21.26 -19.45 3.09
CA GLN A 35 -22.71 -19.69 3.18
C GLN A 35 -23.40 -18.73 4.17
N ALA A 36 -22.77 -18.44 5.31
CA ALA A 36 -23.24 -17.43 6.25
C ALA A 36 -23.28 -16.02 5.63
N ALA A 37 -22.23 -15.67 4.85
CA ALA A 37 -22.17 -14.40 4.13
C ALA A 37 -23.28 -14.28 3.07
N VAL A 38 -23.56 -15.34 2.30
CA VAL A 38 -24.68 -15.41 1.35
C VAL A 38 -26.01 -15.22 2.06
N ALA A 39 -26.23 -15.95 3.14
CA ALA A 39 -27.47 -15.84 3.92
C ALA A 39 -27.70 -14.43 4.50
N ALA A 40 -26.64 -13.75 4.94
CA ALA A 40 -26.71 -12.36 5.38
C ALA A 40 -26.97 -11.39 4.22
N ALA A 41 -26.24 -11.53 3.12
CA ALA A 41 -26.39 -10.70 1.91
C ALA A 41 -27.81 -10.81 1.32
N SER A 42 -28.42 -11.99 1.32
CA SER A 42 -29.80 -12.21 0.89
C SER A 42 -30.83 -11.46 1.76
N ARG A 43 -30.47 -11.08 2.97
CA ARG A 43 -31.28 -10.22 3.87
C ARG A 43 -30.90 -8.74 3.79
N GLY A 44 -29.99 -8.37 2.86
CA GLY A 44 -29.51 -7.00 2.70
C GLY A 44 -28.29 -6.62 3.57
N ASP A 45 -27.71 -7.57 4.31
CA ASP A 45 -26.50 -7.33 5.13
C ASP A 45 -25.26 -7.87 4.41
N LEU A 46 -24.52 -6.98 3.76
CA LEU A 46 -23.25 -7.29 3.09
C LEU A 46 -22.04 -7.34 4.05
N GLY A 47 -22.21 -6.96 5.32
CA GLY A 47 -21.11 -6.91 6.29
C GLY A 47 -20.30 -8.19 6.38
N PRO A 48 -20.91 -9.38 6.53
CA PRO A 48 -20.19 -10.67 6.53
C PRO A 48 -19.43 -10.95 5.23
N ALA A 49 -19.98 -10.58 4.05
CA ALA A 49 -19.30 -10.76 2.77
C ALA A 49 -18.07 -9.84 2.63
N VAL A 50 -18.18 -8.60 3.09
CA VAL A 50 -17.08 -7.63 3.13
C VAL A 50 -15.94 -8.08 4.04
N LEU A 51 -16.23 -8.82 5.11
CA LEU A 51 -15.26 -9.24 6.12
C LEU A 51 -14.76 -10.67 5.94
N LEU A 52 -15.05 -11.31 4.81
CA LEU A 52 -14.46 -12.62 4.50
C LEU A 52 -12.92 -12.52 4.53
N PRO A 53 -12.22 -13.48 5.18
CA PRO A 53 -10.76 -13.43 5.31
C PRO A 53 -10.06 -13.66 3.96
N GLY A 54 -8.95 -12.98 3.79
CA GLY A 54 -8.15 -13.04 2.57
C GLY A 54 -8.07 -11.69 1.83
N SER A 55 -7.49 -11.73 0.63
CA SER A 55 -7.45 -10.62 -0.32
C SER A 55 -8.05 -11.10 -1.64
N HIS A 56 -9.28 -10.70 -1.91
CA HIS A 56 -10.06 -11.24 -3.03
C HIS A 56 -11.09 -10.24 -3.55
N LEU A 57 -11.46 -10.42 -4.80
CA LEU A 57 -12.62 -9.81 -5.41
C LEU A 57 -13.88 -10.51 -4.90
N THR A 58 -14.94 -9.75 -4.65
CA THR A 58 -16.27 -10.28 -4.34
C THR A 58 -17.29 -9.72 -5.32
N VAL A 59 -18.14 -10.61 -5.85
CA VAL A 59 -19.33 -10.23 -6.62
C VAL A 59 -20.55 -10.83 -5.95
N TRP A 60 -21.47 -9.98 -5.50
CA TRP A 60 -22.79 -10.37 -5.04
C TRP A 60 -23.82 -10.08 -6.12
N HIS A 61 -24.51 -11.10 -6.61
CA HIS A 61 -25.51 -11.01 -7.66
C HIS A 61 -26.87 -11.47 -7.16
N THR A 62 -27.95 -10.74 -7.48
CA THR A 62 -29.32 -11.02 -7.01
C THR A 62 -30.31 -11.23 -8.17
N GLY A 63 -29.86 -11.43 -9.40
CA GLY A 63 -30.72 -11.46 -10.59
C GLY A 63 -30.97 -10.09 -11.19
N SER A 64 -31.34 -9.08 -10.40
CA SER A 64 -31.57 -7.69 -10.86
C SER A 64 -30.42 -6.73 -10.53
N GLN A 65 -29.54 -7.07 -9.61
CA GLN A 65 -28.43 -6.23 -9.19
C GLN A 65 -27.14 -7.02 -9.08
N ALA A 66 -26.02 -6.36 -9.37
CA ALA A 66 -24.70 -6.89 -9.12
C ALA A 66 -23.84 -5.88 -8.32
N TRP A 67 -23.22 -6.34 -7.25
CA TRP A 67 -22.32 -5.58 -6.39
C TRP A 67 -20.91 -6.14 -6.59
N VAL A 68 -20.00 -5.30 -7.07
CA VAL A 68 -18.61 -5.70 -7.33
C VAL A 68 -17.70 -4.89 -6.41
N PHE A 69 -16.92 -5.56 -5.58
CA PHE A 69 -16.00 -4.90 -4.65
C PHE A 69 -14.74 -5.73 -4.40
N GLY A 70 -13.63 -5.04 -4.20
CA GLY A 70 -12.37 -5.62 -3.80
C GLY A 70 -12.29 -5.82 -2.29
N ASP A 71 -11.10 -6.21 -1.82
CA ASP A 71 -10.84 -6.35 -0.39
C ASP A 71 -10.77 -5.00 0.33
N GLY A 72 -10.94 -5.03 1.66
CA GLY A 72 -11.02 -3.83 2.48
C GLY A 72 -9.70 -3.05 2.63
N ALA A 73 -8.55 -3.67 2.35
CA ALA A 73 -7.25 -3.00 2.34
C ALA A 73 -6.91 -2.40 0.97
N GLY A 74 -7.48 -2.93 -0.12
CA GLY A 74 -7.24 -2.50 -1.49
C GLY A 74 -6.13 -3.25 -2.21
N VAL A 75 -5.77 -4.47 -1.76
CA VAL A 75 -4.82 -5.37 -2.44
C VAL A 75 -5.41 -5.84 -3.77
N VAL A 76 -6.71 -6.11 -3.80
CA VAL A 76 -7.47 -6.41 -5.02
C VAL A 76 -8.41 -5.23 -5.30
N PRO A 77 -7.95 -4.21 -6.04
CA PRO A 77 -8.77 -3.05 -6.38
C PRO A 77 -9.81 -3.39 -7.43
N VAL A 78 -10.81 -2.54 -7.58
CA VAL A 78 -11.75 -2.57 -8.71
C VAL A 78 -11.62 -1.26 -9.47
N TYR A 79 -11.31 -1.37 -10.76
CA TYR A 79 -11.29 -0.26 -11.72
C TYR A 79 -12.44 -0.41 -12.69
N TRP A 80 -12.95 0.71 -13.21
CA TRP A 80 -14.02 0.70 -14.18
C TRP A 80 -13.98 1.89 -15.12
N ARG A 81 -14.59 1.72 -16.28
CA ARG A 81 -14.69 2.73 -17.31
C ARG A 81 -15.93 2.51 -18.17
N GLU A 82 -16.59 3.59 -18.57
CA GLU A 82 -17.59 3.59 -19.63
C GLU A 82 -16.89 3.57 -20.99
N HIS A 83 -17.28 2.66 -21.87
CA HIS A 83 -16.71 2.51 -23.21
C HIS A 83 -17.72 1.82 -24.14
N GLU A 84 -17.94 2.38 -25.34
CA GLU A 84 -18.85 1.83 -26.38
C GLU A 84 -20.25 1.47 -25.87
N GLY A 85 -20.84 2.35 -25.06
CA GLY A 85 -22.18 2.17 -24.52
C GLY A 85 -22.31 1.14 -23.40
N GLY A 86 -21.20 0.56 -22.93
CA GLY A 86 -21.13 -0.37 -21.82
C GLY A 86 -20.22 0.10 -20.70
N VAL A 87 -20.22 -0.65 -19.61
CA VAL A 87 -19.29 -0.45 -18.49
C VAL A 87 -18.38 -1.66 -18.37
N TRP A 88 -17.10 -1.40 -18.48
CA TRP A 88 -16.05 -2.39 -18.31
C TRP A 88 -15.40 -2.23 -16.94
N TRP A 89 -15.12 -3.32 -16.28
CA TRP A 89 -14.42 -3.31 -15.01
C TRP A 89 -13.38 -4.43 -14.91
N ALA A 90 -12.34 -4.22 -14.12
CA ALA A 90 -11.24 -5.16 -13.90
C ALA A 90 -10.58 -4.93 -12.53
N THR A 91 -9.76 -5.87 -12.09
CA THR A 91 -8.94 -5.76 -10.88
C THR A 91 -7.57 -5.10 -11.14
N ALA A 92 -7.32 -4.67 -12.38
CA ALA A 92 -6.14 -3.90 -12.78
C ALA A 92 -6.57 -2.81 -13.77
N ALA A 93 -5.94 -1.63 -13.72
CA ALA A 93 -6.28 -0.51 -14.60
C ALA A 93 -5.66 -0.66 -16.00
N THR A 94 -4.49 -1.28 -16.11
CA THR A 94 -3.75 -1.44 -17.37
C THR A 94 -4.55 -2.22 -18.42
N PRO A 95 -5.23 -3.34 -18.13
CA PRO A 95 -6.10 -4.02 -19.09
C PRO A 95 -7.25 -3.15 -19.61
N LEU A 96 -7.90 -2.37 -18.73
CA LEU A 96 -8.94 -1.42 -19.14
C LEU A 96 -8.38 -0.32 -20.04
N ALA A 97 -7.20 0.20 -19.71
CA ALA A 97 -6.53 1.21 -20.49
C ALA A 97 -6.21 0.70 -21.90
N ALA A 98 -5.69 -0.52 -22.02
CA ALA A 98 -5.37 -1.11 -23.31
C ALA A 98 -6.60 -1.38 -24.15
N LEU A 99 -7.65 -1.99 -23.54
CA LEU A 99 -8.91 -2.27 -24.21
C LEU A 99 -9.56 -1.00 -24.78
N THR A 100 -9.44 0.11 -24.09
CA THR A 100 -10.13 1.36 -24.39
C THR A 100 -9.22 2.44 -24.99
N GLY A 101 -7.94 2.13 -25.25
CA GLY A 101 -6.96 3.09 -25.77
C GLY A 101 -6.68 4.27 -24.82
N ALA A 102 -6.88 4.10 -23.51
CA ALA A 102 -6.65 5.17 -22.54
C ALA A 102 -5.16 5.43 -22.30
N PRO A 103 -4.66 6.66 -22.52
CA PRO A 103 -3.28 6.99 -22.24
C PRO A 103 -3.03 7.15 -20.72
N PRO A 104 -1.77 7.04 -20.26
CA PRO A 104 -1.41 7.40 -18.89
C PRO A 104 -1.86 8.82 -18.53
N ASP A 105 -2.33 8.99 -17.31
CA ASP A 105 -2.71 10.31 -16.79
C ASP A 105 -1.51 10.96 -16.08
N LEU A 106 -0.81 11.83 -16.80
CA LEU A 106 0.37 12.52 -16.27
C LEU A 106 0.03 13.44 -15.08
N ALA A 107 -1.19 13.98 -15.02
CA ALA A 107 -1.62 14.78 -13.89
C ALA A 107 -1.83 13.92 -12.64
N TRP A 108 -2.34 12.71 -12.80
CA TRP A 108 -2.42 11.74 -11.71
C TRP A 108 -1.03 11.36 -11.20
N LEU A 109 -0.09 11.01 -12.09
CA LEU A 109 1.28 10.69 -11.72
C LEU A 109 1.98 11.84 -11.00
N LEU A 110 1.75 13.06 -11.48
CA LEU A 110 2.31 14.24 -10.88
C LEU A 110 1.72 14.47 -9.47
N ALA A 111 0.42 14.23 -9.28
CA ALA A 111 -0.23 14.30 -7.98
C ALA A 111 0.28 13.22 -7.02
N ASP A 112 0.49 12.00 -7.51
CA ASP A 112 1.06 10.90 -6.72
C ASP A 112 2.48 11.22 -6.24
N LEU A 113 3.28 11.86 -7.09
CA LEU A 113 4.65 12.28 -6.79
C LEU A 113 4.69 13.47 -5.83
N THR A 114 3.80 14.44 -5.98
CA THR A 114 3.93 15.78 -5.35
C THR A 114 3.02 16.03 -4.17
N LEU A 115 2.04 15.16 -3.89
CA LEU A 115 1.02 15.40 -2.85
C LEU A 115 0.91 14.24 -1.86
N THR A 116 0.57 14.60 -0.60
CA THR A 116 0.16 13.65 0.44
C THR A 116 -1.17 14.06 1.06
N GLY A 117 -1.92 13.11 1.61
CA GLY A 117 -3.19 13.38 2.30
C GLY A 117 -4.36 13.73 1.36
N VAL A 118 -4.28 13.37 0.07
CA VAL A 118 -5.32 13.66 -0.92
C VAL A 118 -6.14 12.40 -1.25
N ASP A 119 -7.47 12.47 -1.06
CA ASP A 119 -8.38 11.31 -1.16
C ASP A 119 -8.82 10.97 -2.59
N PHE A 120 -8.67 11.88 -3.54
CA PHE A 120 -9.11 11.63 -4.91
C PHE A 120 -8.34 10.50 -5.61
N ARG A 121 -7.12 10.16 -5.15
CA ARG A 121 -6.35 9.00 -5.61
C ARG A 121 -7.06 7.66 -5.33
N LEU A 122 -8.01 7.65 -4.38
CA LEU A 122 -8.86 6.49 -4.14
C LEU A 122 -9.97 6.33 -5.20
N GLN A 123 -10.25 7.35 -6.01
CA GLN A 123 -11.39 7.41 -6.93
C GLN A 123 -10.99 7.45 -8.40
N ILE A 124 -9.77 7.88 -8.72
CA ILE A 124 -9.24 7.95 -10.08
C ILE A 124 -8.00 7.05 -10.21
N ALA A 125 -7.81 6.52 -11.41
CA ALA A 125 -6.67 5.67 -11.72
C ALA A 125 -5.59 6.42 -12.50
N GLN A 126 -4.46 5.76 -12.71
CA GLN A 126 -3.28 6.25 -13.43
C GLN A 126 -3.46 6.34 -14.96
N PHE A 127 -4.65 6.06 -15.48
CA PHE A 127 -5.01 6.20 -16.90
C PHE A 127 -6.21 7.11 -17.07
N LYS A 128 -6.21 7.96 -18.10
CA LYS A 128 -7.28 8.93 -18.36
C LYS A 128 -8.64 8.25 -18.52
N GLY A 129 -9.61 8.71 -17.74
CA GLY A 129 -11.00 8.20 -17.79
C GLY A 129 -11.21 6.84 -17.13
N VAL A 130 -10.17 6.19 -16.63
CA VAL A 130 -10.32 5.00 -15.78
C VAL A 130 -10.59 5.46 -14.35
N ARG A 131 -11.67 4.99 -13.76
CA ARG A 131 -12.09 5.27 -12.39
C ARG A 131 -11.71 4.11 -11.48
N ARG A 132 -11.55 4.38 -10.20
CA ARG A 132 -11.30 3.38 -9.17
C ARG A 132 -12.46 3.35 -8.18
N VAL A 133 -12.85 2.16 -7.75
CA VAL A 133 -13.76 1.98 -6.63
C VAL A 133 -12.94 2.12 -5.34
N PRO A 134 -13.24 3.09 -4.47
CA PRO A 134 -12.51 3.25 -3.22
C PRO A 134 -12.60 1.99 -2.34
N PRO A 135 -11.53 1.58 -1.63
CA PRO A 135 -11.61 0.49 -0.67
C PRO A 135 -12.75 0.72 0.33
N GLY A 136 -13.53 -0.34 0.62
CA GLY A 136 -14.73 -0.24 1.42
C GLY A 136 -15.95 0.34 0.68
N SER A 137 -15.92 0.34 -0.65
CA SER A 137 -17.07 0.66 -1.51
C SER A 137 -17.27 -0.45 -2.55
N ALA A 138 -18.45 -0.50 -3.14
CA ALA A 138 -18.81 -1.40 -4.23
C ALA A 138 -19.24 -0.63 -5.48
N LEU A 139 -18.95 -1.18 -6.64
CA LEU A 139 -19.55 -0.79 -7.90
C LEU A 139 -20.87 -1.56 -8.03
N VAL A 140 -21.98 -0.84 -8.14
CA VAL A 140 -23.33 -1.43 -8.10
C VAL A 140 -24.02 -1.22 -9.43
N PHE A 141 -24.32 -2.31 -10.10
CA PHE A 141 -25.09 -2.34 -11.34
C PHE A 141 -26.57 -2.58 -11.04
N ARG A 142 -27.46 -1.76 -11.62
CA ARG A 142 -28.92 -1.87 -11.54
C ARG A 142 -29.51 -1.57 -12.93
N ASP A 143 -30.33 -2.47 -13.44
CA ASP A 143 -31.22 -2.26 -14.62
C ASP A 143 -30.59 -1.46 -15.78
N HIS A 144 -29.40 -1.88 -16.25
CA HIS A 144 -28.68 -1.29 -17.39
C HIS A 144 -28.28 0.20 -17.25
N ALA A 145 -28.40 0.79 -16.07
CA ALA A 145 -27.92 2.14 -15.79
C ALA A 145 -26.41 2.20 -15.59
N VAL A 146 -25.83 3.40 -15.66
CA VAL A 146 -24.43 3.65 -15.24
C VAL A 146 -24.30 3.22 -13.77
N PRO A 147 -23.28 2.42 -13.42
CA PRO A 147 -23.19 1.90 -12.07
C PRO A 147 -22.91 3.00 -11.04
N ASP A 148 -23.45 2.81 -9.85
CA ASP A 148 -23.18 3.64 -8.69
C ASP A 148 -21.96 3.12 -7.92
N VAL A 149 -21.20 4.03 -7.30
CA VAL A 149 -20.21 3.68 -6.29
C VAL A 149 -20.83 3.86 -4.89
N VAL A 150 -21.14 2.75 -4.23
CA VAL A 150 -21.85 2.74 -2.96
C VAL A 150 -20.90 2.33 -1.83
N ARG A 151 -20.91 3.09 -0.73
CA ARG A 151 -20.10 2.75 0.44
C ARG A 151 -20.67 1.51 1.15
N LEU A 152 -19.79 0.55 1.40
CA LEU A 152 -20.14 -0.68 2.12
C LEU A 152 -20.21 -0.43 3.65
N PRO A 153 -20.96 -1.25 4.39
CA PRO A 153 -21.04 -1.14 5.83
C PRO A 153 -19.65 -1.21 6.48
N ALA A 154 -19.31 -0.23 7.29
CA ALA A 154 -18.12 -0.25 8.12
C ALA A 154 -18.43 -0.94 9.45
N GLY A 155 -17.50 -1.73 9.98
CA GLY A 155 -17.63 -2.31 11.31
C GLY A 155 -17.68 -1.24 12.41
N PRO A 156 -18.21 -1.57 13.60
CA PRO A 156 -18.30 -0.62 14.71
C PRO A 156 -16.91 -0.23 15.21
N ARG A 157 -16.80 1.01 15.72
CA ARG A 157 -15.58 1.47 16.40
C ARG A 157 -15.29 0.62 17.63
N SER A 158 -14.02 0.40 17.92
CA SER A 158 -13.54 -0.43 19.01
C SER A 158 -12.57 0.32 19.92
N THR A 159 -12.47 -0.08 21.15
CA THR A 159 -11.38 0.34 22.06
C THR A 159 -10.12 -0.47 21.78
N LEU A 160 -8.96 0.03 22.22
CA LEU A 160 -7.67 -0.68 22.05
C LEU A 160 -7.75 -2.13 22.55
N GLY A 161 -8.32 -2.39 23.75
CA GLY A 161 -8.36 -3.72 24.32
C GLY A 161 -9.30 -4.69 23.56
N LYS A 162 -10.48 -4.23 23.12
CA LYS A 162 -11.39 -5.06 22.30
C LYS A 162 -10.82 -5.31 20.92
N GLY A 163 -10.27 -4.26 20.28
CA GLY A 163 -9.63 -4.36 18.97
C GLY A 163 -8.40 -5.25 18.99
N ALA A 164 -7.59 -5.21 20.05
CA ALA A 164 -6.42 -6.08 20.21
C ALA A 164 -6.80 -7.57 20.30
N ARG A 165 -7.86 -7.92 21.03
CA ARG A 165 -8.36 -9.30 21.05
C ARG A 165 -8.83 -9.75 19.67
N ARG A 166 -9.62 -8.91 18.99
CA ARG A 166 -10.07 -9.21 17.64
C ARG A 166 -8.89 -9.34 16.68
N LEU A 167 -7.89 -8.45 16.76
CA LEU A 167 -6.68 -8.52 15.94
C LEU A 167 -5.95 -9.85 16.17
N ARG A 168 -5.78 -10.28 17.42
CA ARG A 168 -5.18 -11.57 17.75
C ARG A 168 -5.85 -12.71 16.97
N ASP A 169 -7.17 -12.80 17.05
CA ASP A 169 -7.95 -13.88 16.46
C ASP A 169 -7.86 -13.87 14.92
N VAL A 170 -8.10 -12.70 14.30
CA VAL A 170 -8.11 -12.59 12.84
C VAL A 170 -6.70 -12.70 12.23
N LEU A 171 -5.65 -12.20 12.89
CA LEU A 171 -4.27 -12.33 12.41
C LEU A 171 -3.79 -13.79 12.52
N THR A 172 -4.10 -14.45 13.64
CA THR A 172 -3.82 -15.88 13.80
C THR A 172 -4.52 -16.67 12.69
N THR A 173 -5.80 -16.40 12.44
CA THR A 173 -6.56 -17.05 11.36
C THR A 173 -5.94 -16.79 9.99
N ALA A 174 -5.57 -15.53 9.70
CA ALA A 174 -5.00 -15.13 8.43
C ALA A 174 -3.65 -15.82 8.15
N VAL A 175 -2.79 -15.95 9.15
CA VAL A 175 -1.50 -16.66 9.02
C VAL A 175 -1.70 -18.16 8.95
N THR A 176 -2.50 -18.74 9.87
CA THR A 176 -2.75 -20.18 9.94
C THR A 176 -3.31 -20.73 8.63
N ARG A 177 -4.36 -20.09 8.08
CA ARG A 177 -5.00 -20.57 6.85
C ARG A 177 -4.05 -20.50 5.65
N ARG A 178 -3.20 -19.47 5.55
CA ARG A 178 -2.17 -19.37 4.51
C ARG A 178 -1.08 -20.43 4.68
N ALA A 179 -0.64 -20.65 5.90
CA ALA A 179 0.37 -21.65 6.19
C ALA A 179 -0.12 -23.08 5.91
N LEU A 180 -1.37 -23.38 6.25
CA LEU A 180 -1.94 -24.72 6.00
C LEU A 180 -2.30 -24.95 4.54
N ALA A 181 -2.63 -23.92 3.77
CA ALA A 181 -2.95 -24.03 2.35
C ALA A 181 -1.73 -24.32 1.47
N ALA A 182 -0.52 -24.01 1.92
CA ALA A 182 0.72 -24.24 1.18
C ALA A 182 1.48 -25.47 1.69
N GLU A 183 2.05 -26.26 0.79
CA GLU A 183 2.91 -27.38 1.16
C GLU A 183 4.16 -26.90 1.87
N ARG A 184 4.84 -25.91 1.29
CA ARG A 184 6.05 -25.27 1.81
C ARG A 184 5.80 -23.80 2.07
N VAL A 185 6.14 -23.37 3.27
CA VAL A 185 5.96 -21.98 3.73
C VAL A 185 7.32 -21.37 4.00
N THR A 186 7.51 -20.18 3.45
CA THR A 186 8.66 -19.33 3.76
C THR A 186 8.21 -18.02 4.34
N THR A 187 9.07 -17.33 5.09
CA THR A 187 8.73 -16.05 5.74
C THR A 187 9.86 -15.05 5.64
N ASP A 188 9.55 -13.76 5.63
CA ASP A 188 10.52 -12.74 6.00
C ASP A 188 10.76 -12.79 7.51
N LEU A 189 12.03 -12.70 7.93
CA LEU A 189 12.41 -12.56 9.33
C LEU A 189 13.39 -11.40 9.48
N SER A 190 12.89 -10.16 9.42
CA SER A 190 13.75 -8.98 9.54
C SER A 190 14.17 -8.64 10.97
N GLY A 191 13.69 -9.38 11.98
CA GLY A 191 13.87 -9.03 13.39
C GLY A 191 12.93 -7.92 13.88
N GLY A 192 12.21 -7.22 12.98
CA GLY A 192 11.16 -6.28 13.34
C GLY A 192 9.89 -6.99 13.83
N VAL A 193 9.06 -6.30 14.61
CA VAL A 193 7.84 -6.87 15.24
C VAL A 193 6.91 -7.53 14.21
N ASP A 194 6.73 -6.92 13.03
CA ASP A 194 5.73 -7.37 12.06
C ASP A 194 6.09 -8.71 11.43
N SER A 195 7.25 -8.79 10.76
CA SER A 195 7.69 -10.01 10.09
C SER A 195 7.91 -11.13 11.09
N SER A 196 8.50 -10.82 12.24
CA SER A 196 8.76 -11.81 13.29
C SER A 196 7.45 -12.36 13.89
N SER A 197 6.43 -11.53 14.05
CA SER A 197 5.12 -12.01 14.53
C SER A 197 4.47 -12.96 13.52
N VAL A 198 4.54 -12.64 12.23
CA VAL A 198 4.05 -13.52 11.17
C VAL A 198 4.81 -14.84 11.16
N THR A 199 6.14 -14.81 11.30
CA THR A 199 6.99 -16.02 11.39
C THR A 199 6.64 -16.86 12.61
N CYS A 200 6.50 -16.28 13.80
CA CYS A 200 6.11 -17.01 15.01
C CYS A 200 4.73 -17.67 14.90
N LEU A 201 3.76 -16.99 14.29
CA LEU A 201 2.43 -17.56 14.05
C LEU A 201 2.45 -18.67 12.99
N ALA A 202 3.27 -18.53 11.94
CA ALA A 202 3.39 -19.52 10.88
C ALA A 202 4.07 -20.79 11.39
N VAL A 203 5.17 -20.68 12.14
CA VAL A 203 5.90 -21.83 12.67
C VAL A 203 5.09 -22.63 13.68
N ALA A 204 4.13 -22.02 14.35
CA ALA A 204 3.18 -22.74 15.21
C ALA A 204 2.28 -23.72 14.44
N GLN A 205 2.22 -23.63 13.11
CA GLN A 205 1.44 -24.52 12.25
C GLN A 205 2.31 -25.58 11.59
N LYS A 206 3.48 -25.20 11.09
CA LYS A 206 4.46 -26.11 10.45
C LYS A 206 5.85 -25.47 10.43
N PRO A 207 6.93 -26.25 10.25
CA PRO A 207 8.28 -25.71 10.05
C PRO A 207 8.34 -24.70 8.90
N VAL A 208 9.11 -23.63 9.07
CA VAL A 208 9.26 -22.56 8.08
C VAL A 208 10.72 -22.32 7.73
N LEU A 209 10.98 -21.94 6.48
CA LEU A 209 12.23 -21.34 6.06
C LEU A 209 12.09 -19.81 6.17
N ALA A 210 12.79 -19.22 7.12
CA ALA A 210 12.76 -17.78 7.36
C ALA A 210 13.99 -17.10 6.74
N VAL A 211 13.77 -15.99 6.02
CA VAL A 211 14.80 -15.26 5.29
C VAL A 211 15.02 -13.88 5.89
N THR A 212 16.28 -13.55 6.16
CA THR A 212 16.73 -12.21 6.51
C THR A 212 17.64 -11.69 5.40
N TYR A 213 17.34 -10.50 4.85
CA TYR A 213 18.23 -9.79 3.96
C TYR A 213 19.00 -8.72 4.76
N THR A 214 20.30 -8.68 4.60
CA THR A 214 21.18 -7.71 5.28
C THR A 214 22.26 -7.21 4.32
N ASP A 215 22.89 -6.09 4.63
CA ASP A 215 24.09 -5.62 3.94
C ASP A 215 25.25 -5.39 4.93
N ALA A 216 26.42 -5.06 4.41
CA ALA A 216 27.63 -4.88 5.23
C ALA A 216 27.48 -3.85 6.36
N ARG A 217 26.63 -2.85 6.16
CA ARG A 217 26.40 -1.76 7.12
C ARG A 217 25.33 -2.11 8.13
N MET A 218 24.50 -3.10 7.82
CA MET A 218 23.42 -3.60 8.66
C MET A 218 23.83 -4.83 9.47
N ALA A 219 24.99 -5.43 9.18
CA ALA A 219 25.44 -6.67 9.83
C ALA A 219 25.64 -6.52 11.35
N GLY A 220 25.90 -5.31 11.84
CA GLY A 220 25.98 -4.97 13.26
C GLY A 220 24.70 -4.38 13.85
N ASP A 221 23.64 -4.28 13.07
CA ASP A 221 22.39 -3.67 13.50
C ASP A 221 21.53 -4.62 14.33
N ASP A 222 20.74 -4.07 15.21
CA ASP A 222 19.81 -4.80 16.08
C ASP A 222 18.88 -5.74 15.31
N ASP A 223 18.48 -5.39 14.09
CA ASP A 223 17.54 -6.17 13.30
C ASP A 223 18.04 -7.59 13.05
N LEU A 224 19.27 -7.77 12.60
CA LEU A 224 19.85 -9.11 12.40
C LEU A 224 20.05 -9.87 13.71
N LEU A 225 20.43 -9.18 14.79
CA LEU A 225 20.56 -9.81 16.12
C LEU A 225 19.22 -10.33 16.62
N PHE A 226 18.15 -9.53 16.48
CA PHE A 226 16.80 -9.96 16.84
C PHE A 226 16.32 -11.12 15.96
N ALA A 227 16.57 -11.11 14.64
CA ALA A 227 16.21 -12.20 13.76
C ALA A 227 16.89 -13.52 14.15
N ARG A 228 18.20 -13.49 14.44
CA ARG A 228 18.98 -14.64 14.91
C ARG A 228 18.46 -15.16 16.25
N ARG A 229 18.14 -14.25 17.17
CA ARG A 229 17.60 -14.61 18.48
C ARG A 229 16.25 -15.32 18.36
N ILE A 230 15.34 -14.81 17.52
CA ILE A 230 14.05 -15.48 17.25
C ILE A 230 14.29 -16.88 16.69
N ALA A 231 15.14 -17.01 15.68
CA ALA A 231 15.44 -18.31 15.07
C ALA A 231 16.07 -19.32 16.05
N ALA A 232 16.81 -18.84 17.05
CA ALA A 232 17.41 -19.69 18.08
C ALA A 232 16.42 -20.10 19.18
N GLU A 233 15.54 -19.17 19.60
CA GLU A 233 14.61 -19.39 20.73
C GLU A 233 13.28 -20.03 20.29
N VAL A 234 12.83 -19.82 19.02
CA VAL A 234 11.58 -20.36 18.50
C VAL A 234 11.87 -21.59 17.65
N GLY A 235 11.43 -22.76 18.12
CA GLY A 235 11.64 -24.03 17.41
C GLY A 235 10.93 -24.06 16.03
N GLY A 236 11.47 -24.88 15.10
CA GLY A 236 10.89 -25.09 13.78
C GLY A 236 11.24 -24.04 12.73
N ILE A 237 12.15 -23.11 13.02
CA ILE A 237 12.62 -22.09 12.07
C ILE A 237 13.97 -22.54 11.47
N THR A 238 14.02 -22.73 10.15
CA THR A 238 15.28 -22.80 9.40
C THR A 238 15.61 -21.38 8.94
N HIS A 239 16.67 -20.78 9.48
CA HIS A 239 17.01 -19.39 9.20
C HIS A 239 18.08 -19.26 8.11
N ARG A 240 17.80 -18.48 7.07
CA ARG A 240 18.73 -18.09 6.01
C ARG A 240 18.97 -16.59 6.03
N VAL A 241 20.24 -16.22 6.16
CA VAL A 241 20.69 -14.81 6.06
C VAL A 241 21.28 -14.62 4.67
N ILE A 242 20.80 -13.65 3.94
CA ILE A 242 21.27 -13.22 2.61
C ILE A 242 22.04 -11.92 2.80
N ASP A 243 23.34 -11.94 2.55
CA ASP A 243 24.19 -10.76 2.57
C ASP A 243 24.21 -10.09 1.19
N ALA A 244 23.90 -8.80 1.13
CA ALA A 244 23.90 -8.03 -0.12
C ALA A 244 25.26 -8.02 -0.82
N ARG A 245 26.35 -8.14 -0.06
CA ARG A 245 27.72 -8.23 -0.62
C ARG A 245 27.90 -9.50 -1.44
N ASP A 246 27.40 -10.62 -0.92
CA ASP A 246 27.48 -11.91 -1.61
C ASP A 246 26.52 -11.95 -2.80
N ALA A 247 25.36 -11.33 -2.65
CA ALA A 247 24.35 -11.20 -3.70
C ALA A 247 24.71 -10.14 -4.75
N GLN A 248 25.67 -9.26 -4.49
CA GLN A 248 26.06 -8.14 -5.36
C GLN A 248 24.87 -7.28 -5.80
N ALA A 249 23.89 -7.07 -4.94
CA ALA A 249 22.64 -6.38 -5.23
C ALA A 249 22.53 -5.08 -4.43
N LYS A 250 22.28 -3.97 -5.13
CA LYS A 250 22.10 -2.63 -4.55
C LYS A 250 20.77 -2.03 -4.99
N HIS A 251 20.37 -0.94 -4.34
CA HIS A 251 19.30 -0.09 -4.84
C HIS A 251 19.64 0.40 -6.25
N PHE A 252 18.64 0.41 -7.12
CA PHE A 252 18.71 0.90 -8.48
C PHE A 252 19.60 0.09 -9.46
N ASP A 253 20.10 -1.07 -9.08
CA ASP A 253 20.78 -1.96 -10.02
C ASP A 253 19.81 -2.49 -11.08
N GLY A 254 20.29 -2.65 -12.33
CA GLY A 254 19.50 -3.19 -13.44
C GLY A 254 18.58 -2.17 -14.12
N LEU A 255 18.68 -0.87 -13.80
CA LEU A 255 17.87 0.18 -14.42
C LEU A 255 18.46 0.74 -15.72
N GLU A 256 19.60 0.25 -16.15
CA GLU A 256 20.26 0.60 -17.42
C GLU A 256 19.48 0.08 -18.63
N ASP A 257 18.74 -1.02 -18.49
CA ASP A 257 17.86 -1.60 -19.50
C ASP A 257 16.39 -1.58 -19.03
N PRO A 258 15.63 -0.51 -19.33
CA PRO A 258 14.22 -0.43 -18.95
C PRO A 258 13.35 -1.52 -19.60
N ASP A 259 13.75 -2.10 -20.73
CA ASP A 259 12.97 -3.13 -21.43
C ASP A 259 13.04 -4.48 -20.73
N ALA A 260 14.07 -4.73 -19.93
CA ALA A 260 14.17 -5.90 -19.07
C ALA A 260 13.27 -5.85 -17.83
N LEU A 261 12.73 -4.66 -17.48
CA LEU A 261 11.87 -4.50 -16.31
C LEU A 261 10.47 -5.11 -16.54
N PRO A 262 9.84 -5.68 -15.53
CA PRO A 262 8.46 -6.17 -15.63
C PRO A 262 7.48 -5.01 -15.89
N THR A 263 6.40 -5.29 -16.63
CA THR A 263 5.28 -4.36 -16.77
C THR A 263 4.39 -4.47 -15.53
N THR A 264 4.12 -3.33 -14.90
CA THR A 264 3.31 -3.27 -13.68
C THR A 264 2.08 -2.38 -13.86
N ASP A 265 1.03 -2.63 -13.06
CA ASP A 265 -0.18 -1.81 -13.11
C ASP A 265 0.06 -0.39 -12.56
N LEU A 266 0.90 -0.27 -11.53
CA LEU A 266 1.28 0.99 -10.88
C LEU A 266 2.79 1.20 -10.95
N PRO A 267 3.28 2.46 -10.93
CA PRO A 267 4.68 2.74 -10.64
C PRO A 267 4.96 2.30 -9.20
N SER A 268 5.80 1.28 -9.02
CA SER A 268 6.09 0.69 -7.72
C SER A 268 7.54 0.88 -7.33
N MET A 269 7.76 1.18 -6.05
CA MET A 269 9.10 1.25 -5.45
C MET A 269 9.89 -0.06 -5.63
N SER A 270 9.19 -1.19 -5.83
CA SER A 270 9.80 -2.49 -6.10
C SER A 270 10.66 -2.51 -7.37
N LEU A 271 10.34 -1.68 -8.37
CA LEU A 271 11.12 -1.59 -9.61
C LEU A 271 12.54 -1.08 -9.35
N GLY A 272 12.74 -0.20 -8.39
CA GLY A 272 14.05 0.33 -8.02
C GLY A 272 14.93 -0.61 -7.18
N VAL A 273 14.43 -1.80 -6.82
CA VAL A 273 15.12 -2.75 -5.92
C VAL A 273 15.00 -4.21 -6.37
N LEU A 274 14.71 -4.47 -7.64
CA LEU A 274 14.47 -5.81 -8.18
C LEU A 274 15.60 -6.82 -7.86
N PRO A 275 16.90 -6.52 -8.06
CA PRO A 275 17.96 -7.45 -7.73
C PRO A 275 18.04 -7.80 -6.25
N MET A 276 17.75 -6.84 -5.35
CA MET A 276 17.69 -7.08 -3.91
C MET A 276 16.50 -7.98 -3.55
N LEU A 277 15.34 -7.79 -4.22
CA LEU A 277 14.17 -8.65 -4.05
C LEU A 277 14.42 -10.06 -4.57
N ALA A 278 15.07 -10.20 -5.73
CA ALA A 278 15.48 -11.48 -6.30
C ALA A 278 16.39 -12.25 -5.33
N ALA A 279 17.44 -11.59 -4.82
CA ALA A 279 18.36 -12.18 -3.86
C ALA A 279 17.63 -12.64 -2.57
N ARG A 280 16.75 -11.80 -2.04
CA ARG A 280 15.96 -12.11 -0.83
C ARG A 280 15.03 -13.29 -1.04
N LEU A 281 14.40 -13.41 -2.22
CA LEU A 281 13.44 -14.48 -2.52
C LEU A 281 14.07 -15.73 -3.10
N ALA A 282 15.36 -15.71 -3.46
CA ALA A 282 16.05 -16.88 -4.00
C ALA A 282 15.89 -18.16 -3.16
N PRO A 283 16.00 -18.15 -1.81
CA PRO A 283 15.75 -19.33 -0.99
C PRO A 283 14.30 -19.85 -1.07
N ALA A 284 13.33 -18.92 -1.18
CA ALA A 284 11.91 -19.27 -1.30
C ALA A 284 11.62 -19.90 -2.68
N ALA A 285 12.19 -19.35 -3.75
CA ALA A 285 12.10 -19.89 -5.10
C ALA A 285 12.76 -21.27 -5.17
N ALA A 286 13.98 -21.41 -4.64
CA ALA A 286 14.74 -22.67 -4.68
C ALA A 286 14.05 -23.83 -3.94
N CYS A 287 13.30 -23.52 -2.86
CA CYS A 287 12.54 -24.56 -2.16
C CYS A 287 11.13 -24.79 -2.73
N GLY A 288 10.71 -24.06 -3.76
CA GLY A 288 9.35 -24.13 -4.31
C GLY A 288 8.29 -23.70 -3.30
N SER A 289 8.49 -22.54 -2.66
CA SER A 289 7.55 -22.01 -1.67
C SER A 289 6.17 -21.76 -2.27
N GLY A 290 5.15 -22.42 -1.75
CA GLY A 290 3.75 -22.17 -2.12
C GLY A 290 3.15 -20.94 -1.44
N ALA A 291 3.79 -20.41 -0.39
CA ALA A 291 3.43 -19.15 0.27
C ALA A 291 4.65 -18.56 0.97
N HIS A 292 5.02 -17.34 0.57
CA HIS A 292 6.01 -16.51 1.27
C HIS A 292 5.29 -15.43 2.07
N LEU A 293 5.36 -15.51 3.41
CA LEU A 293 4.64 -14.61 4.29
C LEU A 293 5.53 -13.41 4.70
N THR A 294 5.01 -12.20 4.56
CA THR A 294 5.74 -10.97 4.90
C THR A 294 5.06 -10.18 6.02
N GLY A 295 5.81 -9.31 6.68
CA GLY A 295 5.28 -8.33 7.64
C GLY A 295 4.73 -7.05 6.99
N ARG A 296 4.62 -6.98 5.65
CA ARG A 296 4.11 -5.80 4.96
C ARG A 296 2.72 -5.42 5.44
N GLY A 297 2.46 -4.12 5.54
CA GLY A 297 1.20 -3.59 6.09
C GLY A 297 1.20 -3.43 7.61
N GLY A 298 2.10 -4.12 8.35
CA GLY A 298 2.14 -4.03 9.80
C GLY A 298 2.36 -2.60 10.33
N ASP A 299 3.26 -1.84 9.73
CA ASP A 299 3.48 -0.41 10.10
C ASP A 299 2.20 0.43 9.85
N ASN A 300 1.46 0.15 8.77
CA ASN A 300 0.27 0.90 8.37
C ASN A 300 -0.94 0.64 9.28
N VAL A 301 -1.09 -0.58 9.81
CA VAL A 301 -2.27 -0.94 10.62
C VAL A 301 -2.02 -0.96 12.13
N LEU A 302 -0.78 -1.26 12.58
CA LEU A 302 -0.44 -1.36 14.00
C LEU A 302 0.01 -0.03 14.61
N ALA A 303 0.58 0.86 13.81
CA ALA A 303 0.96 2.22 14.20
C ALA A 303 -0.18 3.22 13.91
N ALA A 304 0.10 4.49 14.08
CA ALA A 304 -0.81 5.57 13.75
C ALA A 304 -0.05 6.75 13.12
N PRO A 305 -0.61 7.42 12.09
CA PRO A 305 0.00 8.57 11.45
C PRO A 305 0.17 9.73 12.42
N SER A 306 1.09 10.65 12.15
CA SER A 306 1.36 11.80 13.03
C SER A 306 0.13 12.67 13.30
N SER A 307 -0.80 12.74 12.34
CA SER A 307 -2.07 13.45 12.44
C SER A 307 -3.07 12.88 13.47
N HIS A 308 -2.82 11.69 14.05
CA HIS A 308 -3.63 11.16 15.16
C HIS A 308 -3.77 12.13 16.33
N ARG A 309 -2.86 13.09 16.46
CA ARG A 309 -2.90 14.15 17.48
C ARG A 309 -4.07 15.10 17.27
N VAL A 310 -4.37 15.39 16.00
CA VAL A 310 -5.53 16.17 15.60
C VAL A 310 -6.82 15.40 15.90
N ASP A 311 -6.85 14.11 15.60
CA ASP A 311 -7.99 13.24 15.90
C ASP A 311 -8.27 13.18 17.41
N ALA A 312 -7.23 13.14 18.26
CA ALA A 312 -7.38 13.20 19.70
C ALA A 312 -8.02 14.52 20.16
N PHE A 313 -7.63 15.64 19.53
CA PHE A 313 -8.21 16.95 19.83
C PHE A 313 -9.70 17.00 19.43
N LEU A 314 -10.03 16.55 18.23
CA LEU A 314 -11.40 16.46 17.70
C LEU A 314 -12.29 15.54 18.55
N ALA A 315 -11.71 14.49 19.14
CA ALA A 315 -12.39 13.59 20.09
C ALA A 315 -12.52 14.17 21.51
N GLY A 316 -12.24 15.48 21.72
CA GLY A 316 -12.34 16.15 23.02
C GLY A 316 -11.15 15.91 23.96
N ARG A 317 -10.14 15.15 23.56
CA ARG A 317 -8.95 14.85 24.38
C ARG A 317 -7.87 15.94 24.25
N ARG A 318 -8.27 17.21 24.44
CA ARG A 318 -7.45 18.40 24.12
C ARG A 318 -6.10 18.42 24.83
N LEU A 319 -6.07 18.19 26.15
CA LEU A 319 -4.84 18.17 26.92
C LEU A 319 -3.86 17.11 26.43
N GLN A 320 -4.38 15.92 26.13
CA GLN A 320 -3.57 14.82 25.57
C GLN A 320 -3.03 15.17 24.19
N ALA A 321 -3.84 15.81 23.33
CA ALA A 321 -3.43 16.25 22.01
C ALA A 321 -2.28 17.26 22.08
N PHE A 322 -2.36 18.28 22.94
CA PHE A 322 -1.29 19.26 23.14
C PHE A 322 0.00 18.65 23.70
N ARG A 323 -0.10 17.77 24.70
CA ARG A 323 1.08 17.04 25.22
C ARG A 323 1.75 16.22 24.11
N ARG A 324 1.00 15.46 23.35
CA ARG A 324 1.52 14.67 22.23
C ARG A 324 2.07 15.52 21.08
N ALA A 325 1.49 16.69 20.82
CA ALA A 325 2.04 17.66 19.87
C ALA A 325 3.37 18.24 20.36
N THR A 326 3.52 18.48 21.66
CA THR A 326 4.79 18.89 22.28
C THR A 326 5.86 17.80 22.14
N ASP A 327 5.53 16.52 22.40
CA ASP A 327 6.46 15.42 22.23
C ASP A 327 6.89 15.26 20.76
N PHE A 328 5.94 15.40 19.83
CA PHE A 328 6.23 15.41 18.40
C PHE A 328 7.18 16.55 18.01
N ALA A 329 6.93 17.76 18.52
CA ALA A 329 7.77 18.93 18.25
C ALA A 329 9.22 18.69 18.73
N ARG A 330 9.39 18.10 19.92
CA ARG A 330 10.72 17.75 20.46
C ARG A 330 11.46 16.75 19.60
N VAL A 331 10.77 15.68 19.16
CA VAL A 331 11.35 14.67 18.24
C VAL A 331 11.78 15.30 16.92
N CYS A 332 10.94 16.18 16.36
CA CYS A 332 11.21 16.87 15.10
C CYS A 332 12.13 18.08 15.24
N ARG A 333 12.58 18.43 16.46
CA ARG A 333 13.43 19.60 16.76
C ARG A 333 12.79 20.92 16.27
N ILE A 334 11.49 21.06 16.48
CA ILE A 334 10.72 22.29 16.19
C ILE A 334 10.15 22.87 17.49
N GLU A 335 9.86 24.17 17.47
CA GLU A 335 9.26 24.85 18.60
C GLU A 335 7.84 24.33 18.89
N PRO A 336 7.52 23.94 20.16
CA PRO A 336 6.22 23.36 20.52
C PRO A 336 5.01 24.21 20.11
N TRP A 337 5.11 25.54 20.21
CA TRP A 337 4.03 26.46 19.84
C TRP A 337 3.67 26.37 18.35
N ARG A 338 4.64 26.03 17.47
CA ARG A 338 4.38 25.81 16.03
C ARG A 338 3.50 24.57 15.83
N ALA A 339 3.79 23.48 16.55
CA ALA A 339 2.97 22.26 16.51
C ALA A 339 1.55 22.52 17.07
N TRP A 340 1.42 23.28 18.14
CA TRP A 340 0.12 23.65 18.70
C TRP A 340 -0.69 24.51 17.73
N ARG A 341 -0.06 25.51 17.09
CA ARG A 341 -0.70 26.35 16.09
C ARG A 341 -1.17 25.54 14.89
N GLN A 342 -0.33 24.61 14.40
CA GLN A 342 -0.70 23.74 13.29
C GLN A 342 -1.86 22.81 13.68
N LEU A 343 -1.80 22.19 14.85
CA LEU A 343 -2.88 21.35 15.38
C LEU A 343 -4.20 22.13 15.44
N ALA A 344 -4.20 23.34 16.00
CA ALA A 344 -5.38 24.19 16.06
C ALA A 344 -5.88 24.60 14.66
N ALA A 345 -4.98 24.99 13.76
CA ALA A 345 -5.31 25.36 12.39
C ALA A 345 -5.94 24.18 11.61
N THR A 346 -5.37 22.98 11.74
CA THR A 346 -5.91 21.77 11.09
C THR A 346 -7.28 21.41 11.64
N THR A 347 -7.47 21.50 12.96
CA THR A 347 -8.75 21.24 13.62
C THR A 347 -9.85 22.21 13.17
N ALA A 348 -9.51 23.50 12.96
CA ALA A 348 -10.45 24.53 12.55
C ALA A 348 -10.74 24.55 11.04
N THR A 349 -10.00 23.76 10.24
CA THR A 349 -10.12 23.77 8.78
C THR A 349 -10.77 22.48 8.29
N PRO A 350 -11.97 22.52 7.66
CA PRO A 350 -12.55 21.36 6.99
C PRO A 350 -11.68 20.87 5.84
N TYR A 351 -11.72 19.56 5.56
CA TYR A 351 -10.90 18.92 4.53
C TYR A 351 -11.03 19.58 3.13
N PRO A 352 -12.25 19.88 2.60
CA PRO A 352 -12.36 20.56 1.30
C PRO A 352 -11.64 21.91 1.27
N ARG A 353 -11.68 22.66 2.39
CA ARG A 353 -10.96 23.95 2.49
C ARG A 353 -9.44 23.77 2.57
N ALA A 354 -8.99 22.67 3.19
CA ALA A 354 -7.56 22.31 3.19
C ALA A 354 -7.06 21.97 1.78
N LEU A 355 -7.84 21.21 1.01
CA LEU A 355 -7.56 20.95 -0.41
C LEU A 355 -7.48 22.23 -1.25
N GLN A 356 -8.43 23.15 -1.08
CA GLN A 356 -8.40 24.42 -1.81
C GLN A 356 -7.14 25.23 -1.46
N ARG A 357 -6.78 25.34 -0.19
CA ARG A 357 -5.54 25.99 0.23
C ARG A 357 -4.29 25.36 -0.34
N LEU A 358 -4.26 24.02 -0.45
CA LEU A 358 -3.17 23.30 -1.10
C LEU A 358 -3.10 23.65 -2.59
N ALA A 359 -4.25 23.72 -3.28
CA ALA A 359 -4.31 24.11 -4.69
C ALA A 359 -3.80 25.53 -4.90
N ASP A 360 -4.20 26.48 -4.05
CA ASP A 360 -3.77 27.88 -4.09
C ASP A 360 -2.24 27.99 -3.85
N GLN A 361 -1.72 27.27 -2.85
CA GLN A 361 -0.29 27.22 -2.55
C GLN A 361 0.54 26.68 -3.74
N LEU A 362 0.02 25.67 -4.43
CA LEU A 362 0.71 25.05 -5.57
C LEU A 362 0.66 25.93 -6.84
N ALA A 363 -0.27 26.86 -6.94
CA ALA A 363 -0.31 27.82 -8.04
C ALA A 363 0.90 28.76 -8.02
N ASP A 364 1.42 29.08 -6.85
CA ASP A 364 2.58 29.94 -6.65
C ASP A 364 3.91 29.15 -6.82
N PRO A 365 4.99 29.79 -7.31
CA PRO A 365 6.30 29.15 -7.42
C PRO A 365 6.88 28.82 -6.05
N LEU A 366 7.35 27.59 -5.89
CA LEU A 366 8.13 27.17 -4.72
C LEU A 366 9.63 27.38 -4.99
N PRO A 367 10.40 27.87 -3.99
CA PRO A 367 11.85 27.93 -4.11
C PRO A 367 12.43 26.54 -4.41
N ALA A 368 13.51 26.48 -5.20
CA ALA A 368 14.20 25.21 -5.52
C ALA A 368 14.67 24.45 -4.26
N THR A 369 15.01 25.17 -3.21
CA THR A 369 15.40 24.62 -1.90
C THR A 369 14.23 24.32 -0.97
N TRP A 370 12.99 24.54 -1.43
CA TRP A 370 11.82 24.27 -0.61
C TRP A 370 11.72 22.78 -0.25
N ARG A 371 11.44 22.51 0.98
CA ARG A 371 11.18 21.16 1.50
C ARG A 371 9.98 21.22 2.46
N PRO A 372 9.16 20.16 2.50
CA PRO A 372 8.07 20.07 3.46
C PRO A 372 8.61 20.15 4.89
N ALA A 373 7.92 20.89 5.73
CA ALA A 373 8.29 20.98 7.14
C ALA A 373 7.75 19.75 7.91
N PRO A 374 8.46 19.26 8.95
CA PRO A 374 7.95 18.14 9.76
C PRO A 374 6.55 18.37 10.31
N ILE A 375 6.18 19.63 10.54
CA ILE A 375 4.87 20.06 11.04
C ILE A 375 3.72 19.76 10.06
N ASP A 376 4.00 19.66 8.76
CA ASP A 376 3.00 19.36 7.73
C ASP A 376 2.38 17.97 7.92
N ALA A 377 3.07 17.06 8.64
CA ALA A 377 2.51 15.78 9.05
C ALA A 377 1.29 15.88 10.00
N LEU A 378 0.98 17.07 10.53
CA LEU A 378 -0.23 17.36 11.30
C LEU A 378 -1.35 17.96 10.44
N ALA A 379 -1.08 18.35 9.19
CA ALA A 379 -2.06 18.89 8.26
C ALA A 379 -2.98 17.79 7.67
N TRP A 380 -4.07 18.19 7.03
CA TRP A 380 -4.93 17.30 6.26
C TRP A 380 -4.24 16.76 5.01
N CYS A 381 -3.55 17.64 4.33
CA CYS A 381 -2.82 17.36 3.10
C CYS A 381 -1.65 18.35 2.97
N SER A 382 -0.63 17.97 2.22
CA SER A 382 0.54 18.81 1.98
C SER A 382 1.25 18.43 0.68
N ALA A 383 2.16 19.29 0.23
CA ALA A 383 3.06 18.99 -0.87
C ALA A 383 4.26 18.15 -0.38
N THR A 384 4.79 17.29 -1.23
CA THR A 384 6.06 16.58 -1.03
C THR A 384 7.23 17.44 -1.52
N ALA A 385 8.47 17.02 -1.27
CA ALA A 385 9.65 17.70 -1.79
C ALA A 385 9.68 17.80 -3.33
N ALA A 386 9.07 16.85 -4.04
CA ALA A 386 8.97 16.86 -5.50
C ALA A 386 8.17 18.04 -6.05
N ALA A 387 7.36 18.72 -5.24
CA ALA A 387 6.63 19.92 -5.66
C ALA A 387 7.57 21.07 -6.06
N SER A 388 8.82 21.10 -5.54
CA SER A 388 9.83 22.08 -5.96
C SER A 388 10.34 21.87 -7.40
N TRP A 389 10.09 20.70 -7.98
CA TRP A 389 10.47 20.36 -9.36
C TRP A 389 9.40 20.74 -10.39
N LEU A 390 8.22 21.18 -9.95
CA LEU A 390 7.13 21.53 -10.86
C LEU A 390 7.45 22.78 -11.70
N THR A 391 7.25 22.70 -13.01
CA THR A 391 7.24 23.84 -13.90
C THR A 391 5.97 24.70 -13.65
N PRO A 392 5.87 25.92 -14.21
CA PRO A 392 4.62 26.68 -14.19
C PRO A 392 3.42 25.93 -14.77
N ALA A 393 3.62 25.11 -15.81
CA ALA A 393 2.58 24.26 -16.39
C ALA A 393 2.21 23.10 -15.46
N GLY A 394 3.18 22.43 -14.86
CA GLY A 394 2.96 21.37 -13.86
C GLY A 394 2.19 21.89 -12.65
N ARG A 395 2.57 23.05 -12.11
CA ARG A 395 1.85 23.69 -10.98
C ARG A 395 0.39 23.97 -11.34
N ARG A 396 0.13 24.57 -12.52
CA ARG A 396 -1.25 24.79 -12.98
C ARG A 396 -2.03 23.49 -13.11
N ALA A 397 -1.44 22.45 -13.70
CA ALA A 397 -2.09 21.15 -13.87
C ALA A 397 -2.50 20.53 -12.53
N ILE A 398 -1.61 20.55 -11.52
CA ILE A 398 -1.89 20.01 -10.18
C ILE A 398 -2.88 20.89 -9.43
N SER A 399 -2.72 22.21 -9.44
CA SER A 399 -3.66 23.13 -8.79
C SER A 399 -5.08 22.96 -9.37
N GLN A 400 -5.22 22.86 -10.69
CA GLN A 400 -6.51 22.60 -11.35
C GLN A 400 -7.08 21.21 -10.99
N LEU A 401 -6.24 20.16 -10.99
CA LEU A 401 -6.67 18.82 -10.57
C LEU A 401 -7.22 18.85 -9.15
N VAL A 402 -6.48 19.40 -8.20
CA VAL A 402 -6.90 19.49 -6.79
C VAL A 402 -8.18 20.32 -6.65
N SER A 403 -8.25 21.52 -7.26
CA SER A 403 -9.43 22.39 -7.21
C SER A 403 -10.68 21.71 -7.79
N SER A 404 -10.55 20.96 -8.90
CA SER A 404 -11.67 20.24 -9.50
C SER A 404 -12.23 19.14 -8.60
N ARG A 405 -11.47 18.68 -7.61
CA ARG A 405 -11.86 17.63 -6.66
C ARG A 405 -12.47 18.14 -5.38
N VAL A 406 -12.30 19.42 -5.06
CA VAL A 406 -12.87 20.05 -3.84
C VAL A 406 -14.36 19.78 -3.69
N PRO A 407 -15.23 19.92 -4.74
CA PRO A 407 -16.66 19.63 -4.61
C PRO A 407 -16.97 18.16 -4.33
N HIS A 408 -16.05 17.27 -4.66
CA HIS A 408 -16.20 15.81 -4.51
C HIS A 408 -15.40 15.26 -3.32
N ALA A 409 -14.77 16.14 -2.54
CA ALA A 409 -13.98 15.75 -1.38
C ALA A 409 -14.86 14.99 -0.38
N GLY A 410 -14.39 13.84 0.07
CA GLY A 410 -15.13 12.99 1.01
C GLY A 410 -15.42 13.72 2.33
N GLY A 411 -16.51 13.35 3.01
CA GLY A 411 -16.91 13.87 4.32
C GLY A 411 -15.97 13.39 5.44
N HIS A 412 -14.67 13.62 5.29
CA HIS A 412 -13.67 13.23 6.30
C HIS A 412 -13.80 14.13 7.54
N THR A 413 -13.86 13.49 8.69
CA THR A 413 -14.04 14.17 9.99
C THR A 413 -12.74 14.28 10.79
N ALA A 414 -11.69 13.54 10.41
CA ALA A 414 -10.43 13.48 11.13
C ALA A 414 -9.27 13.11 10.20
N PRO A 415 -8.15 13.87 10.20
CA PRO A 415 -7.02 13.66 9.29
C PRO A 415 -6.28 12.35 9.57
N GLY A 416 -6.17 11.92 10.84
CA GLY A 416 -5.50 10.66 11.16
C GLY A 416 -6.22 9.45 10.58
N ALA A 417 -7.55 9.43 10.65
CA ALA A 417 -8.35 8.37 10.05
C ALA A 417 -8.29 8.38 8.50
N LEU A 418 -8.12 9.55 7.88
CA LEU A 418 -7.89 9.67 6.45
C LEU A 418 -6.51 9.12 6.07
N HIS A 419 -5.47 9.55 6.76
CA HIS A 419 -4.09 9.12 6.48
C HIS A 419 -3.91 7.62 6.69
N ASP A 420 -4.48 7.01 7.75
CA ASP A 420 -4.50 5.56 7.92
C ASP A 420 -5.01 4.82 6.67
N ARG A 421 -6.08 5.33 6.08
CA ARG A 421 -6.68 4.70 4.89
C ARG A 421 -5.81 4.89 3.66
N LEU A 422 -5.26 6.09 3.46
CA LEU A 422 -4.39 6.39 2.32
C LEU A 422 -3.07 5.62 2.39
N ASP A 423 -2.49 5.52 3.59
CA ASP A 423 -1.25 4.77 3.82
C ASP A 423 -1.46 3.26 3.63
N LEU A 424 -2.59 2.73 4.08
CA LEU A 424 -2.94 1.32 3.89
C LEU A 424 -3.16 1.01 2.41
N GLU A 425 -3.88 1.87 1.70
CA GLU A 425 -4.16 1.70 0.28
C GLU A 425 -2.89 1.77 -0.57
N TRP A 426 -2.00 2.72 -0.27
CA TRP A 426 -0.69 2.80 -0.91
C TRP A 426 0.12 1.52 -0.70
N MET A 427 0.21 1.03 0.54
CA MET A 427 0.92 -0.21 0.86
C MET A 427 0.27 -1.43 0.19
N ALA A 428 -1.05 -1.46 0.06
CA ALA A 428 -1.78 -2.53 -0.61
C ALA A 428 -1.44 -2.58 -2.11
N GLY A 429 -1.37 -1.42 -2.78
CA GLY A 429 -0.93 -1.32 -4.18
C GLY A 429 0.51 -1.75 -4.39
N GLU A 430 1.42 -1.31 -3.51
CA GLU A 430 2.83 -1.74 -3.50
C GLU A 430 2.97 -3.24 -3.26
N HIS A 431 2.15 -3.82 -2.37
CA HIS A 431 2.16 -5.27 -2.12
C HIS A 431 1.62 -6.05 -3.31
N ALA A 432 0.49 -5.63 -3.88
CA ALA A 432 -0.09 -6.30 -5.05
C ALA A 432 0.88 -6.31 -6.24
N THR A 433 1.58 -5.20 -6.47
CA THR A 433 2.61 -5.10 -7.51
C THR A 433 3.80 -6.00 -7.21
N PHE A 434 4.27 -6.03 -5.97
CA PHE A 434 5.37 -6.92 -5.56
C PHE A 434 5.00 -8.40 -5.69
N ASP A 435 3.79 -8.82 -5.28
CA ASP A 435 3.31 -10.19 -5.46
C ASP A 435 3.24 -10.57 -6.95
N ALA A 436 2.72 -9.67 -7.80
CA ALA A 436 2.67 -9.89 -9.24
C ALA A 436 4.07 -10.08 -9.85
N ILE A 437 5.03 -9.23 -9.50
CA ILE A 437 6.44 -9.34 -9.92
C ILE A 437 7.03 -10.67 -9.43
N ALA A 438 6.86 -11.01 -8.16
CA ALA A 438 7.45 -12.19 -7.55
C ALA A 438 6.92 -13.49 -8.15
N ARG A 439 5.62 -13.55 -8.42
CA ARG A 439 5.00 -14.69 -9.14
C ARG A 439 5.52 -14.80 -10.56
N GLN A 440 5.60 -13.68 -11.28
CA GLN A 440 6.01 -13.67 -12.67
C GLN A 440 7.48 -14.05 -12.85
N LEU A 441 8.38 -13.46 -12.05
CA LEU A 441 9.83 -13.59 -12.24
C LEU A 441 10.42 -14.77 -11.47
N TRP A 442 9.87 -15.12 -10.31
CA TRP A 442 10.49 -16.09 -9.40
C TRP A 442 9.56 -17.26 -9.00
N GLY A 443 8.30 -17.24 -9.45
CA GLY A 443 7.31 -18.27 -9.11
C GLY A 443 6.91 -18.30 -7.63
N VAL A 444 7.17 -17.22 -6.88
CA VAL A 444 6.95 -17.14 -5.43
C VAL A 444 5.71 -16.31 -5.12
N PRO A 445 4.61 -16.91 -4.61
CA PRO A 445 3.46 -16.16 -4.11
C PRO A 445 3.80 -15.42 -2.82
N ILE A 446 3.56 -14.10 -2.80
CA ILE A 446 3.81 -13.26 -1.63
C ILE A 446 2.50 -12.94 -0.92
N HIS A 447 2.46 -13.19 0.38
CA HIS A 447 1.29 -12.93 1.21
C HIS A 447 1.61 -11.96 2.35
N ALA A 448 0.77 -10.95 2.56
CA ALA A 448 0.86 -9.98 3.63
C ALA A 448 -0.34 -10.11 4.59
N PRO A 449 -0.26 -10.92 5.64
CA PRO A 449 -1.38 -11.14 6.56
C PRO A 449 -1.92 -9.86 7.22
N PHE A 450 -1.10 -8.81 7.38
CA PHE A 450 -1.55 -7.52 7.91
C PHE A 450 -2.43 -6.73 6.92
N LEU A 451 -2.41 -7.07 5.63
CA LEU A 451 -3.29 -6.52 4.61
C LEU A 451 -4.56 -7.36 4.37
N ASP A 452 -4.75 -8.45 5.13
CA ASP A 452 -6.01 -9.21 5.12
C ASP A 452 -7.16 -8.30 5.56
N THR A 453 -8.29 -8.39 4.85
CA THR A 453 -9.47 -7.54 5.10
C THR A 453 -9.90 -7.54 6.56
N ALA A 454 -9.98 -8.72 7.18
CA ALA A 454 -10.41 -8.85 8.57
C ALA A 454 -9.40 -8.24 9.54
N VAL A 455 -8.09 -8.36 9.24
CA VAL A 455 -7.00 -7.79 10.04
C VAL A 455 -7.00 -6.26 9.94
N ALA A 456 -7.05 -5.73 8.72
CA ALA A 456 -7.12 -4.28 8.48
C ALA A 456 -8.37 -3.67 9.17
N ALA A 457 -9.53 -4.30 9.02
CA ALA A 457 -10.77 -3.87 9.66
C ALA A 457 -10.68 -3.89 11.20
N ALA A 458 -10.06 -4.91 11.80
CA ALA A 458 -9.86 -4.97 13.25
C ALA A 458 -8.99 -3.82 13.75
N CYS A 459 -7.88 -3.53 13.07
CA CYS A 459 -6.96 -2.45 13.43
C CYS A 459 -7.58 -1.06 13.23
N LEU A 460 -8.19 -0.80 12.06
CA LEU A 460 -8.77 0.50 11.72
C LEU A 460 -10.09 0.79 12.46
N SER A 461 -10.71 -0.21 13.08
CA SER A 461 -11.85 0.01 14.00
C SER A 461 -11.43 0.79 15.25
N ILE A 462 -10.14 0.77 15.60
CA ILE A 462 -9.57 1.47 16.76
C ILE A 462 -9.15 2.88 16.31
N PRO A 463 -9.61 3.95 16.96
CA PRO A 463 -9.20 5.31 16.63
C PRO A 463 -7.66 5.45 16.61
N PRO A 464 -7.08 6.18 15.64
CA PRO A 464 -5.61 6.31 15.51
C PRO A 464 -4.93 6.77 16.80
N PHE A 465 -5.55 7.71 17.53
CA PHE A 465 -4.99 8.24 18.79
C PHE A 465 -5.00 7.22 19.95
N GLU A 466 -5.78 6.14 19.87
CA GLU A 466 -5.72 5.04 20.84
C GLU A 466 -4.61 4.04 20.48
N ARG A 467 -4.27 3.88 19.19
CA ARG A 467 -3.17 3.04 18.70
C ARG A 467 -1.78 3.66 18.91
N ALA A 468 -1.70 4.94 19.27
CA ALA A 468 -0.47 5.65 19.55
C ALA A 468 -0.32 5.90 21.05
N ARG A 469 0.87 5.61 21.61
CA ARG A 469 1.22 5.91 23.00
C ARG A 469 2.67 6.40 23.07
N PRO A 470 2.95 7.56 23.72
CA PRO A 470 4.32 8.04 23.88
C PRO A 470 5.23 6.99 24.52
N GLY A 471 6.43 6.82 23.98
CA GLY A 471 7.43 5.87 24.49
C GLY A 471 7.08 4.39 24.32
N VAL A 472 6.00 4.06 23.59
CA VAL A 472 5.63 2.66 23.31
C VAL A 472 5.53 2.47 21.79
N TYR A 473 6.41 1.64 21.26
CA TYR A 473 6.35 1.24 19.85
C TYR A 473 5.22 0.25 19.64
N LYS A 474 4.35 0.50 18.68
CA LYS A 474 3.18 -0.34 18.30
C LYS A 474 2.36 -0.85 19.49
N PRO A 475 1.69 0.02 20.26
CA PRO A 475 0.94 -0.40 21.46
C PRO A 475 -0.11 -1.48 21.17
N LEU A 476 -0.72 -1.46 19.99
CA LEU A 476 -1.70 -2.45 19.56
C LEU A 476 -1.07 -3.84 19.41
N ALA A 477 0.10 -3.94 18.76
CA ALA A 477 0.83 -5.21 18.63
C ALA A 477 1.20 -5.78 20.00
N ARG A 478 1.67 -4.91 20.90
CA ARG A 478 2.08 -5.32 22.26
C ARG A 478 0.93 -5.99 23.03
N VAL A 479 -0.28 -5.50 22.87
CA VAL A 479 -1.47 -6.09 23.54
C VAL A 479 -1.99 -7.32 22.79
N ALA A 480 -2.08 -7.24 21.45
CA ALA A 480 -2.65 -8.30 20.63
C ALA A 480 -1.79 -9.56 20.62
N LEU A 481 -0.47 -9.40 20.53
CA LEU A 481 0.48 -10.50 20.29
C LEU A 481 1.18 -11.00 21.57
N ALA A 482 0.82 -10.46 22.73
CA ALA A 482 1.29 -10.99 24.02
C ALA A 482 1.06 -12.50 24.10
N GLN A 483 2.05 -13.26 24.54
CA GLN A 483 2.05 -14.74 24.62
C GLN A 483 2.06 -15.49 23.27
N LEU A 484 1.93 -14.79 22.14
CA LEU A 484 2.06 -15.39 20.80
C LEU A 484 3.48 -15.24 20.23
N VAL A 485 4.19 -14.22 20.69
CA VAL A 485 5.58 -13.95 20.32
C VAL A 485 6.37 -13.62 21.58
N PRO A 486 7.72 -13.73 21.56
CA PRO A 486 8.55 -13.42 22.73
C PRO A 486 8.32 -11.99 23.23
N ASP A 487 8.18 -11.79 24.55
CA ASP A 487 7.89 -10.49 25.15
C ASP A 487 8.99 -9.45 24.88
N TRP A 488 10.25 -9.87 24.80
CA TRP A 488 11.35 -8.98 24.48
C TRP A 488 11.26 -8.38 23.07
N LEU A 489 10.64 -9.10 22.11
CA LEU A 489 10.38 -8.58 20.77
C LEU A 489 9.34 -7.44 20.81
N LEU A 490 8.27 -7.61 21.61
CA LEU A 490 7.18 -6.62 21.73
C LEU A 490 7.62 -5.35 22.50
N THR A 491 8.72 -5.42 23.26
CA THR A 491 9.29 -4.29 24.00
C THR A 491 10.42 -3.58 23.25
N ARG A 492 10.80 -4.07 22.08
CA ARG A 492 11.80 -3.47 21.21
C ARG A 492 11.45 -2.02 20.86
N GLN A 493 12.45 -1.12 20.94
CA GLN A 493 12.30 0.32 20.63
C GLN A 493 13.15 0.78 19.45
N THR A 494 14.07 -0.04 18.99
CA THR A 494 14.99 0.27 17.89
C THR A 494 14.51 -0.34 16.58
N LYS A 495 14.80 0.30 15.46
CA LYS A 495 14.56 -0.20 14.10
C LYS A 495 15.69 0.31 13.19
N THR A 496 16.23 -0.58 12.38
CA THR A 496 17.25 -0.24 11.39
C THR A 496 16.62 0.58 10.24
N LEU A 497 17.37 1.56 9.75
CA LEU A 497 17.02 2.38 8.60
C LEU A 497 17.91 2.04 7.40
N PHE A 498 17.32 1.80 6.25
CA PHE A 498 18.02 1.47 5.00
C PHE A 498 18.60 2.70 4.26
N THR A 499 18.57 3.89 4.85
CA THR A 499 18.94 5.15 4.19
C THR A 499 20.35 5.12 3.61
N THR A 500 21.31 4.52 4.32
CA THR A 500 22.71 4.46 3.87
C THR A 500 22.85 3.59 2.62
N SER A 501 22.14 2.47 2.55
CA SER A 501 22.11 1.56 1.41
C SER A 501 21.52 2.26 0.15
N VAL A 502 20.58 3.20 0.34
CA VAL A 502 20.03 4.02 -0.78
C VAL A 502 21.10 4.94 -1.35
N PHE A 503 21.89 5.64 -0.54
CA PHE A 503 22.99 6.50 -1.01
C PHE A 503 24.03 5.70 -1.80
N ASP A 504 24.40 4.51 -1.34
CA ASP A 504 25.33 3.63 -2.05
C ASP A 504 24.77 3.20 -3.41
N GLY A 505 23.50 2.89 -3.47
CA GLY A 505 22.81 2.55 -4.71
C GLY A 505 22.78 3.72 -5.69
N LEU A 506 22.50 4.94 -5.21
CA LEU A 506 22.53 6.15 -6.04
C LEU A 506 23.91 6.38 -6.63
N ALA A 507 24.96 6.28 -5.82
CA ALA A 507 26.33 6.48 -6.27
C ALA A 507 26.78 5.40 -7.29
N ALA A 508 26.46 4.14 -7.03
CA ALA A 508 26.82 3.01 -7.89
C ALA A 508 26.14 3.10 -9.26
N ASN A 509 24.87 3.55 -9.30
CA ASN A 509 24.04 3.56 -10.50
C ASN A 509 23.87 4.96 -11.13
N ALA A 510 24.71 5.93 -10.72
CA ALA A 510 24.62 7.32 -11.17
C ALA A 510 24.46 7.51 -12.69
N PRO A 511 25.22 6.80 -13.58
CA PRO A 511 25.05 6.97 -15.03
C PRO A 511 23.65 6.60 -15.54
N ALA A 512 23.05 5.51 -15.04
CA ALA A 512 21.71 5.08 -15.43
C ALA A 512 20.66 6.07 -14.92
N LEU A 513 20.77 6.49 -13.65
CA LEU A 513 19.83 7.42 -13.03
C LEU A 513 19.83 8.80 -13.69
N ARG A 514 21.02 9.31 -14.08
CA ARG A 514 21.14 10.54 -14.86
C ARG A 514 20.43 10.42 -16.21
N ARG A 515 20.58 9.29 -16.92
CA ARG A 515 19.90 9.05 -18.20
C ARG A 515 18.37 9.03 -18.02
N ILE A 516 17.85 8.38 -16.96
CA ILE A 516 16.40 8.34 -16.69
C ILE A 516 15.86 9.76 -16.48
N ILE A 517 16.51 10.60 -15.66
CA ILE A 517 16.07 11.98 -15.43
C ILE A 517 16.23 12.85 -16.68
N ALA A 518 17.33 12.71 -17.42
CA ALA A 518 17.54 13.47 -18.67
C ALA A 518 16.50 13.10 -19.75
N GLY A 519 16.05 11.84 -19.78
CA GLY A 519 14.99 11.35 -20.67
C GLY A 519 13.58 11.44 -20.11
N SER A 520 13.36 12.21 -19.03
CA SER A 520 12.08 12.29 -18.33
C SER A 520 10.91 12.66 -19.24
N ARG A 521 9.87 11.82 -19.25
CA ARG A 521 8.63 12.03 -20.00
C ARG A 521 7.75 13.10 -19.36
N LEU A 522 7.78 13.23 -18.04
CA LEU A 522 7.11 14.33 -17.33
C LEU A 522 7.76 15.68 -17.69
N ALA A 523 9.09 15.71 -17.86
CA ALA A 523 9.79 16.91 -18.31
C ALA A 523 9.53 17.19 -19.79
N ALA A 524 9.53 16.18 -20.66
CA ALA A 524 9.20 16.31 -22.08
C ALA A 524 7.75 16.83 -22.27
N ALA A 525 6.82 16.46 -21.38
CA ALA A 525 5.46 17.01 -21.33
C ALA A 525 5.40 18.45 -20.76
N GLY A 526 6.53 19.04 -20.38
CA GLY A 526 6.63 20.38 -19.81
C GLY A 526 6.10 20.51 -18.38
N LEU A 527 5.89 19.40 -17.65
CA LEU A 527 5.27 19.39 -16.33
C LEU A 527 6.29 19.45 -15.18
N LEU A 528 7.51 18.94 -15.40
CA LEU A 528 8.56 18.81 -14.41
C LEU A 528 9.86 19.45 -14.93
N ASP A 529 10.61 20.11 -14.06
CA ASP A 529 11.95 20.64 -14.34
C ASP A 529 13.00 19.55 -14.05
N ALA A 530 13.46 18.87 -15.10
CA ALA A 530 14.48 17.84 -15.02
C ALA A 530 15.81 18.34 -14.43
N ARG A 531 16.15 19.63 -14.60
CA ARG A 531 17.41 20.20 -14.07
C ARG A 531 17.36 20.26 -12.54
N GLN A 532 16.21 20.65 -11.99
CA GLN A 532 16.02 20.70 -10.55
C GLN A 532 16.04 19.30 -9.93
N ALA A 533 15.36 18.33 -10.56
CA ALA A 533 15.39 16.93 -10.12
C ALA A 533 16.82 16.33 -10.23
N ALA A 534 17.56 16.67 -11.28
CA ALA A 534 18.95 16.25 -11.46
C ALA A 534 19.87 16.85 -10.39
N ALA A 535 19.69 18.11 -9.99
CA ALA A 535 20.48 18.73 -8.91
C ALA A 535 20.27 18.01 -7.57
N ASP A 536 19.03 17.63 -7.26
CA ASP A 536 18.73 16.82 -6.06
C ASP A 536 19.31 15.40 -6.16
N LEU A 537 19.31 14.78 -7.37
CA LEU A 537 19.98 13.51 -7.60
C LEU A 537 21.50 13.61 -7.36
N GLU A 538 22.17 14.63 -7.90
CA GLU A 538 23.62 14.83 -7.69
C GLU A 538 23.95 15.01 -6.20
N SER A 539 23.09 15.73 -5.45
CA SER A 539 23.23 15.84 -4.00
C SER A 539 23.17 14.46 -3.33
N GLY A 540 22.21 13.61 -3.73
CA GLY A 540 22.10 12.24 -3.22
C GLY A 540 23.30 11.36 -3.60
N ILE A 541 23.79 11.44 -4.85
CA ILE A 541 25.00 10.72 -5.32
C ILE A 541 26.23 11.12 -4.51
N ALA A 542 26.35 12.40 -4.16
CA ALA A 542 27.44 12.93 -3.35
C ALA A 542 27.29 12.61 -1.84
N GLY A 543 26.24 11.91 -1.42
CA GLY A 543 25.96 11.62 0.00
C GLY A 543 25.47 12.83 0.80
N ALA A 544 25.09 13.92 0.12
CA ALA A 544 24.53 15.10 0.73
C ALA A 544 23.01 14.95 0.98
N PRO A 545 22.39 15.79 1.83
CA PRO A 545 20.96 15.76 2.06
C PRO A 545 20.16 15.92 0.77
N ALA A 546 19.33 14.93 0.44
CA ALA A 546 18.50 14.89 -0.75
C ALA A 546 17.11 14.30 -0.43
N PRO A 547 16.08 14.63 -1.21
CA PRO A 547 14.72 14.09 -1.03
C PRO A 547 14.61 12.64 -1.58
N LEU A 548 15.28 11.68 -0.94
CA LEU A 548 15.47 10.31 -1.43
C LEU A 548 14.15 9.62 -1.81
N GLY A 549 13.09 9.77 -1.01
CA GLY A 549 11.80 9.18 -1.31
C GLY A 549 11.17 9.76 -2.58
N ALA A 550 11.27 11.08 -2.78
CA ALA A 550 10.77 11.74 -3.98
C ALA A 550 11.59 11.36 -5.23
N LEU A 551 12.92 11.27 -5.10
CA LEU A 551 13.80 10.79 -6.19
C LEU A 551 13.46 9.36 -6.58
N HIS A 552 13.30 8.45 -5.62
CA HIS A 552 12.92 7.07 -5.91
C HIS A 552 11.55 7.02 -6.62
N ALA A 553 10.55 7.76 -6.11
CA ALA A 553 9.22 7.83 -6.72
C ALA A 553 9.27 8.37 -8.17
N LEU A 554 10.07 9.41 -8.44
CA LEU A 554 10.26 9.94 -9.79
C LEU A 554 10.88 8.90 -10.71
N LEU A 555 11.96 8.25 -10.28
CA LEU A 555 12.67 7.25 -11.09
C LEU A 555 11.75 6.09 -11.48
N VAL A 556 10.98 5.55 -10.53
CA VAL A 556 10.07 4.44 -10.83
C VAL A 556 8.88 4.88 -11.68
N ALA A 557 8.39 6.12 -11.54
CA ALA A 557 7.35 6.68 -12.40
C ALA A 557 7.82 6.81 -13.86
N GLU A 558 9.03 7.28 -14.08
CA GLU A 558 9.63 7.41 -15.43
C GLU A 558 9.89 6.03 -16.07
N LEU A 559 10.39 5.07 -15.30
CA LEU A 559 10.57 3.69 -15.75
C LEU A 559 9.23 3.05 -16.12
N TRP A 560 8.21 3.23 -15.31
CA TRP A 560 6.86 2.73 -15.58
C TRP A 560 6.29 3.34 -16.86
N LEU A 561 6.39 4.67 -17.05
CA LEU A 561 5.98 5.34 -18.29
C LEU A 561 6.74 4.81 -19.51
N THR A 562 8.03 4.54 -19.38
CA THR A 562 8.85 3.97 -20.45
C THR A 562 8.36 2.57 -20.81
N ARG A 563 8.14 1.71 -19.82
CA ARG A 563 7.64 0.34 -20.05
C ARG A 563 6.27 0.30 -20.70
N LEU A 564 5.35 1.18 -20.32
CA LEU A 564 4.03 1.24 -20.97
C LEU A 564 4.09 1.57 -22.45
N THR A 565 5.01 2.43 -22.87
CA THR A 565 5.15 2.79 -24.29
C THR A 565 5.85 1.72 -25.11
N THR A 566 6.87 1.05 -24.58
CA THR A 566 7.53 -0.07 -25.25
C THR A 566 6.64 -1.31 -25.29
N ALA A 567 5.88 -1.60 -24.22
CA ALA A 567 4.94 -2.71 -24.19
C ALA A 567 3.72 -2.51 -25.11
N ALA A 568 3.31 -1.28 -25.38
CA ALA A 568 2.22 -1.00 -26.32
C ALA A 568 2.57 -1.38 -27.78
N THR A 569 3.86 -1.42 -28.11
CA THR A 569 4.36 -1.93 -29.40
C THR A 569 4.41 -3.47 -29.45
N HIS A 570 4.36 -4.12 -28.29
CA HIS A 570 4.33 -5.57 -28.16
C HIS A 570 3.03 -5.97 -27.45
N THR A 571 2.01 -6.42 -28.20
CA THR A 571 0.70 -6.89 -27.72
C THR A 571 0.76 -8.06 -26.74
N ALA A 572 1.92 -8.40 -26.21
CA ALA A 572 2.22 -9.61 -25.48
C ALA A 572 1.62 -9.69 -24.05
N TRP A 573 1.17 -8.60 -23.45
CA TRP A 573 0.60 -8.65 -22.10
C TRP A 573 -0.92 -8.92 -22.06
N TRP A 574 -1.60 -8.90 -23.23
CA TRP A 574 -2.93 -9.45 -23.43
C TRP A 574 -2.82 -10.68 -24.35
N GLN A 575 -2.61 -11.85 -23.80
CA GLN A 575 -2.90 -13.10 -24.51
C GLN A 575 -4.27 -13.59 -24.02
N PRO A 576 -5.22 -13.92 -24.92
CA PRO A 576 -6.42 -14.66 -24.52
C PRO A 576 -5.96 -15.96 -23.84
N ALA A 577 -6.69 -16.36 -22.81
CA ALA A 577 -6.43 -17.63 -22.16
C ALA A 577 -6.39 -18.74 -23.23
N PRO A 578 -5.47 -19.75 -23.11
CA PRO A 578 -5.45 -20.86 -24.05
C PRO A 578 -6.85 -21.45 -24.15
N GLN A 579 -7.28 -21.72 -25.39
CA GLN A 579 -8.58 -22.34 -25.67
C GLN A 579 -8.70 -23.63 -24.85
N GLY A 580 -9.54 -23.65 -23.84
CA GLY A 580 -9.73 -24.73 -22.87
C GLY A 580 -9.98 -24.27 -21.44
N SER A 581 -9.83 -22.98 -21.12
CA SER A 581 -10.30 -22.44 -19.85
C SER A 581 -11.81 -22.30 -19.89
N ILE A 582 -12.47 -23.01 -19.00
CA ILE A 582 -13.93 -23.01 -18.78
C ILE A 582 -14.38 -21.54 -18.64
N PRO A 583 -15.32 -21.05 -19.46
CA PRO A 583 -15.94 -19.76 -19.21
C PRO A 583 -16.60 -19.81 -17.84
N CYS A 584 -16.30 -18.83 -17.00
CA CYS A 584 -17.02 -18.66 -15.74
C CYS A 584 -18.52 -18.49 -16.08
N PRO A 585 -19.43 -19.35 -15.55
CA PRO A 585 -20.84 -19.33 -15.89
C PRO A 585 -21.54 -18.05 -15.47
#